data_9a5b89d59d1ffdd31647c01d0b40d56a
#
_entry.id   9a5b89d59d1ffdd31647c01d0b40d56a
#
_cell.length_a   1.000
_cell.length_b   1.000
_cell.length_c   1.000
_cell.angle_alpha   90.00
_cell.angle_beta   90.00
_cell.angle_gamma   90.00
#
_symmetry.space_group_name_H-M   'P 1'
#
loop_
_entity.id
_entity.type
_entity.pdbx_description
1 polymer ?
#
loop_
_entity_poly.entity_id
_entity_poly.type
_entity_poly.pdbx_seq_one_letter_code
_entity_poly.pdbx_strand_id
1 'polypeptide(L)'
;MPIKDKEANRKYQREWARKNGKTKRKNQVGHRRRKQMVDEAKSHPCVICNKQYPVEVMELHHIDPASKISTISQLQCIASYAKLKDEIDKCAPLCANCHRLLNPGYVDLPELILLPS
;
A
#
# COMPACT_ATOMS: atom_id res chain seq x y z
N MET A 1 -9.28 -26.76 -0.92
CA MET A 1 -9.88 -27.95 -0.29
C MET A 1 -9.82 -27.80 1.23
N PRO A 2 -10.94 -27.92 1.94
CA PRO A 2 -10.86 -27.81 3.39
C PRO A 2 -10.06 -29.00 3.94
N ILE A 3 -9.12 -28.71 4.81
CA ILE A 3 -8.33 -29.74 5.47
C ILE A 3 -9.25 -30.42 6.50
N LYS A 4 -9.55 -31.69 6.28
CA LYS A 4 -10.46 -32.46 7.14
C LYS A 4 -9.86 -32.72 8.53
N ASP A 5 -8.54 -32.71 8.65
CA ASP A 5 -7.84 -33.00 9.88
C ASP A 5 -7.17 -31.73 10.43
N LYS A 6 -7.73 -31.19 11.49
CA LYS A 6 -7.21 -30.00 12.16
C LYS A 6 -5.85 -30.22 12.80
N GLU A 7 -5.56 -31.42 13.29
CA GLU A 7 -4.28 -31.74 13.90
C GLU A 7 -3.16 -31.79 12.87
N ALA A 8 -3.41 -32.41 11.72
CA ALA A 8 -2.44 -32.44 10.62
C ALA A 8 -2.11 -31.02 10.13
N ASN A 9 -3.10 -30.16 10.03
CA ASN A 9 -2.90 -28.75 9.64
C ASN A 9 -2.07 -28.00 10.68
N ARG A 10 -2.37 -28.16 11.98
CA ARG A 10 -1.60 -27.53 13.06
C ARG A 10 -0.14 -28.00 13.05
N LYS A 11 0.08 -29.29 12.83
CA LYS A 11 1.43 -29.86 12.72
C LYS A 11 2.19 -29.27 11.54
N TYR A 12 1.55 -29.19 10.39
CA TYR A 12 2.12 -28.58 9.19
C TYR A 12 2.51 -27.13 9.44
N GLN A 13 1.63 -26.33 10.02
CA GLN A 13 1.88 -24.92 10.31
C GLN A 13 3.04 -24.74 11.29
N ARG A 14 3.12 -25.59 12.33
CA ARG A 14 4.23 -25.56 13.29
C ARG A 14 5.56 -25.90 12.65
N GLU A 15 5.61 -26.92 11.80
CA GLU A 15 6.82 -27.29 11.08
C GLU A 15 7.26 -26.21 10.13
N TRP A 16 6.32 -25.61 9.38
CA TRP A 16 6.59 -24.50 8.49
C TRP A 16 7.17 -23.29 9.24
N ALA A 17 6.54 -22.91 10.35
CA ALA A 17 6.99 -21.79 11.17
C ALA A 17 8.39 -22.03 11.74
N ARG A 18 8.68 -23.26 12.17
CA ARG A 18 10.01 -23.62 12.67
C ARG A 18 11.08 -23.51 11.60
N LYS A 19 10.79 -23.99 10.39
CA LYS A 19 11.72 -23.91 9.26
C LYS A 19 11.93 -22.49 8.74
N ASN A 20 10.90 -21.66 8.77
CA ASN A 20 10.90 -20.34 8.13
C ASN A 20 10.84 -19.18 9.13
N GLY A 21 10.96 -19.44 10.44
CA GLY A 21 10.78 -18.43 11.47
C GLY A 21 11.73 -17.24 11.35
N LYS A 22 12.99 -17.47 11.05
CA LYS A 22 13.99 -16.39 10.88
C LYS A 22 13.67 -15.52 9.66
N THR A 23 13.29 -16.15 8.56
CA THR A 23 12.88 -15.42 7.33
C THR A 23 11.65 -14.59 7.58
N LYS A 24 10.68 -15.13 8.31
CA LYS A 24 9.45 -14.43 8.68
C LYS A 24 9.74 -13.19 9.52
N ARG A 25 10.66 -13.26 10.50
CA ARG A 25 11.05 -12.09 11.31
C ARG A 25 11.70 -11.00 10.48
N LYS A 26 12.61 -11.35 9.57
CA LYS A 26 13.23 -10.40 8.64
C LYS A 26 12.16 -9.70 7.80
N ASN A 27 11.23 -10.48 7.24
CA ASN A 27 10.16 -9.95 6.42
C ASN A 27 9.23 -9.01 7.21
N GLN A 28 8.97 -9.33 8.49
CA GLN A 28 8.17 -8.47 9.36
C GLN A 28 8.82 -7.11 9.61
N VAL A 29 10.13 -7.07 9.86
CA VAL A 29 10.86 -5.81 10.06
C VAL A 29 10.83 -4.96 8.80
N GLY A 30 11.11 -5.54 7.65
CA GLY A 30 11.04 -4.85 6.37
C GLY A 30 9.63 -4.37 6.05
N HIS A 31 8.62 -5.20 6.34
CA HIS A 31 7.22 -4.85 6.14
C HIS A 31 6.80 -3.66 7.02
N ARG A 32 7.23 -3.61 8.28
CA ARG A 32 6.94 -2.48 9.17
C ARG A 32 7.52 -1.18 8.65
N ARG A 33 8.76 -1.20 8.17
CA ARG A 33 9.40 -0.01 7.59
C ARG A 33 8.69 0.48 6.35
N ARG A 34 8.31 -0.45 5.46
CA ARG A 34 7.55 -0.11 4.25
C ARG A 34 6.17 0.41 4.57
N LYS A 35 5.47 -0.20 5.54
CA LYS A 35 4.17 0.26 5.99
C LYS A 35 4.25 1.68 6.58
N GLN A 36 5.27 1.94 7.39
CA GLN A 36 5.50 3.28 7.95
C GLN A 36 5.69 4.31 6.85
N MET A 37 6.45 3.99 5.81
CA MET A 37 6.63 4.89 4.67
C MET A 37 5.32 5.20 3.96
N VAL A 38 4.50 4.18 3.74
CA VAL A 38 3.16 4.35 3.13
C VAL A 38 2.27 5.20 4.01
N ASP A 39 2.26 4.94 5.33
CA ASP A 39 1.46 5.72 6.29
C ASP A 39 1.90 7.18 6.34
N GLU A 40 3.18 7.46 6.27
CA GLU A 40 3.71 8.83 6.20
C GLU A 40 3.23 9.54 4.94
N ALA A 41 3.25 8.85 3.80
CA ALA A 41 2.75 9.41 2.55
C ALA A 41 1.24 9.68 2.60
N LYS A 42 0.48 8.87 3.35
CA LYS A 42 -0.96 9.04 3.56
C LYS A 42 -1.31 10.07 4.63
N SER A 43 -0.33 10.55 5.40
CA SER A 43 -0.58 11.49 6.50
C SER A 43 -0.85 12.91 6.05
N HIS A 44 -0.89 13.18 4.76
CA HIS A 44 -1.20 14.48 4.18
C HIS A 44 -2.69 14.62 3.89
N PRO A 45 -3.23 15.86 3.82
CA PRO A 45 -4.61 16.06 3.45
C PRO A 45 -4.92 15.53 2.05
N CYS A 46 -6.18 15.14 1.83
CA CYS A 46 -6.65 14.77 0.50
C CYS A 46 -6.41 15.94 -0.48
N VAL A 47 -5.77 15.65 -1.61
CA VAL A 47 -5.43 16.70 -2.60
C VAL A 47 -6.65 17.27 -3.32
N ILE A 48 -7.79 16.60 -3.27
CA ILE A 48 -9.03 17.07 -3.92
C ILE A 48 -9.90 17.87 -2.96
N CYS A 49 -10.26 17.30 -1.80
CA CYS A 49 -11.14 17.97 -0.85
C CYS A 49 -10.42 18.73 0.25
N ASN A 50 -9.10 18.59 0.37
CA ASN A 50 -8.23 19.25 1.34
C ASN A 50 -8.54 18.94 2.81
N LYS A 51 -9.31 17.88 3.08
CA LYS A 51 -9.61 17.46 4.44
C LYS A 51 -8.53 16.50 4.94
N GLN A 52 -8.19 16.62 6.22
CA GLN A 52 -7.27 15.73 6.90
C GLN A 52 -8.04 14.55 7.49
N TYR A 53 -7.67 13.34 7.09
CA TYR A 53 -8.26 12.10 7.57
C TYR A 53 -7.21 11.19 8.19
N PRO A 54 -7.61 10.24 9.07
CA PRO A 54 -6.69 9.17 9.48
C PRO A 54 -6.17 8.39 8.28
N VAL A 55 -4.97 7.82 8.42
CA VAL A 55 -4.33 7.07 7.32
C VAL A 55 -5.18 5.90 6.83
N GLU A 56 -6.04 5.35 7.68
CA GLU A 56 -6.96 4.25 7.32
C GLU A 56 -7.98 4.65 6.26
N VAL A 57 -8.31 5.94 6.17
CA VAL A 57 -9.25 6.50 5.20
C VAL A 57 -8.54 6.95 3.92
N MET A 58 -7.23 7.16 4.00
CA MET A 58 -6.46 7.69 2.88
C MET A 58 -5.95 6.58 1.97
N GLU A 59 -5.88 6.90 0.68
CA GLU A 59 -5.35 6.00 -0.35
C GLU A 59 -4.32 6.75 -1.20
N LEU A 60 -3.37 6.02 -1.76
CA LEU A 60 -2.38 6.58 -2.68
C LEU A 60 -2.81 6.24 -4.11
N HIS A 61 -3.06 7.27 -4.89
CA HIS A 61 -3.49 7.14 -6.28
C HIS A 61 -2.35 7.50 -7.23
N HIS A 62 -2.03 6.61 -8.18
CA HIS A 62 -1.04 6.91 -9.21
C HIS A 62 -1.56 8.03 -10.12
N ILE A 63 -0.82 9.13 -10.19
CA ILE A 63 -1.21 10.30 -10.97
C ILE A 63 -1.23 9.94 -12.46
N ASP A 64 -0.20 9.23 -12.93
CA ASP A 64 -0.11 8.73 -14.30
C ASP A 64 -0.23 7.21 -14.30
N PRO A 65 -1.36 6.63 -14.73
CA PRO A 65 -1.50 5.17 -14.79
C PRO A 65 -0.47 4.49 -15.68
N ALA A 66 0.03 5.16 -16.71
CA ALA A 66 1.01 4.59 -17.61
C ALA A 66 2.38 4.37 -16.95
N SER A 67 2.71 5.13 -15.91
CA SER A 67 3.97 4.98 -15.16
C SER A 67 3.88 3.96 -14.03
N LYS A 68 2.69 3.41 -13.76
CA LYS A 68 2.47 2.45 -12.68
C LYS A 68 3.14 1.12 -13.00
N ILE A 69 4.03 0.67 -12.10
CA ILE A 69 4.68 -0.64 -12.21
C ILE A 69 3.87 -1.69 -11.46
N SER A 70 3.41 -1.34 -10.25
CA SER A 70 2.65 -2.25 -9.39
C SER A 70 1.82 -1.46 -8.40
N THR A 71 0.89 -2.11 -7.72
CA THR A 71 0.12 -1.46 -6.66
C THR A 71 1.00 -1.21 -5.43
N ILE A 72 0.69 -0.16 -4.68
CA ILE A 72 1.41 0.15 -3.45
C ILE A 72 1.28 -1.00 -2.44
N SER A 73 0.10 -1.62 -2.37
CA SER A 73 -0.12 -2.77 -1.47
C SER A 73 0.80 -3.95 -1.79
N GLN A 74 1.00 -4.26 -3.07
CA GLN A 74 1.91 -5.31 -3.49
C GLN A 74 3.36 -4.96 -3.17
N LEU A 75 3.79 -3.75 -3.49
CA LEU A 75 5.15 -3.29 -3.25
C LEU A 75 5.47 -3.19 -1.74
N GLN A 76 4.48 -2.82 -0.93
CA GLN A 76 4.63 -2.79 0.53
C GLN A 76 5.02 -4.15 1.09
N CYS A 77 4.56 -5.24 0.48
CA CYS A 77 4.83 -6.60 0.95
C CYS A 77 6.16 -7.16 0.47
N ILE A 78 6.61 -6.84 -0.75
CA ILE A 78 7.70 -7.56 -1.41
C ILE A 78 8.84 -6.69 -1.94
N ALA A 79 8.62 -5.39 -2.12
CA ALA A 79 9.59 -4.53 -2.77
C ALA A 79 10.70 -4.06 -1.82
N SER A 80 11.84 -3.64 -2.40
CA SER A 80 12.85 -2.91 -1.66
C SER A 80 12.33 -1.52 -1.27
N TYR A 81 12.95 -0.92 -0.27
CA TYR A 81 12.62 0.43 0.19
C TYR A 81 12.68 1.46 -0.96
N ALA A 82 13.73 1.38 -1.78
CA ALA A 82 13.91 2.32 -2.89
C ALA A 82 12.82 2.19 -3.95
N LYS A 83 12.43 0.97 -4.32
CA LYS A 83 11.36 0.74 -5.30
C LYS A 83 10.01 1.23 -4.78
N LEU A 84 9.72 0.99 -3.52
CA LEU A 84 8.48 1.45 -2.91
C LEU A 84 8.43 2.98 -2.88
N LYS A 85 9.52 3.63 -2.50
CA LYS A 85 9.62 5.09 -2.49
C LYS A 85 9.37 5.68 -3.88
N ASP A 86 9.98 5.10 -4.91
CA ASP A 86 9.78 5.56 -6.29
C ASP A 86 8.32 5.48 -6.70
N GLU A 87 7.61 4.40 -6.36
CA GLU A 87 6.18 4.28 -6.66
C GLU A 87 5.33 5.26 -5.84
N ILE A 88 5.65 5.47 -4.57
CA ILE A 88 4.94 6.44 -3.73
C ILE A 88 5.08 7.86 -4.30
N ASP A 89 6.25 8.21 -4.80
CA ASP A 89 6.50 9.53 -5.39
C ASP A 89 5.66 9.78 -6.65
N LYS A 90 5.15 8.72 -7.29
CA LYS A 90 4.23 8.82 -8.44
C LYS A 90 2.76 8.96 -8.03
N CYS A 91 2.47 8.95 -6.73
CA CYS A 91 1.11 8.92 -6.20
C CYS A 91 0.74 10.22 -5.51
N ALA A 92 -0.57 10.48 -5.44
CA ALA A 92 -1.14 11.57 -4.65
C ALA A 92 -2.04 10.97 -3.57
N PRO A 93 -2.04 11.55 -2.34
CA PRO A 93 -2.93 11.08 -1.28
C PRO A 93 -4.36 11.56 -1.52
N LEU A 94 -5.30 10.61 -1.60
CA LEU A 94 -6.72 10.86 -1.75
C LEU A 94 -7.48 10.17 -0.63
N CYS A 95 -8.55 10.79 -0.14
CA CYS A 95 -9.46 10.05 0.73
C CYS A 95 -10.25 9.04 -0.10
N ALA A 96 -10.78 8.01 0.55
CA ALA A 96 -11.51 6.94 -0.13
C ALA A 96 -12.68 7.46 -0.97
N ASN A 97 -13.39 8.48 -0.49
CA ASN A 97 -14.50 9.08 -1.22
C ASN A 97 -14.04 9.75 -2.52
N CYS A 98 -13.03 10.64 -2.43
CA CYS A 98 -12.51 11.31 -3.61
C CYS A 98 -11.89 10.35 -4.61
N HIS A 99 -11.20 9.31 -4.13
CA HIS A 99 -10.62 8.30 -5.00
C HIS A 99 -11.70 7.55 -5.80
N ARG A 100 -12.80 7.20 -5.15
CA ARG A 100 -13.94 6.56 -5.83
C ARG A 100 -14.64 7.48 -6.82
N LEU A 101 -14.73 8.79 -6.50
CA LEU A 101 -15.36 9.77 -7.38
C LEU A 101 -14.47 10.13 -8.57
N LEU A 102 -13.16 9.98 -8.44
CA LEU A 102 -12.21 10.29 -9.50
C LEU A 102 -12.34 9.33 -10.69
N ASN A 103 -12.47 8.04 -10.45
CA ASN A 103 -12.51 7.04 -11.51
C ASN A 103 -13.65 7.26 -12.50
N PRO A 104 -14.92 7.50 -12.07
CA PRO A 104 -16.00 7.80 -13.00
C PRO A 104 -16.03 9.25 -13.49
N GLY A 105 -15.11 10.10 -13.02
CA GLY A 105 -14.99 11.47 -13.51
C GLY A 105 -15.82 12.52 -12.80
N TYR A 106 -16.36 12.22 -11.61
CA TYR A 106 -17.09 13.21 -10.81
C TYR A 106 -16.20 14.31 -10.24
N VAL A 107 -14.92 14.01 -10.02
CA VAL A 107 -13.92 14.95 -9.53
C VAL A 107 -12.66 14.80 -10.35
N ASP A 108 -11.81 15.84 -10.35
CA ASP A 108 -10.54 15.86 -11.06
C ASP A 108 -9.39 16.12 -10.09
N LEU A 109 -8.18 15.64 -10.45
CA LEU A 109 -6.97 15.99 -9.72
C LEU A 109 -6.64 17.47 -9.92
N PRO A 110 -6.10 18.17 -8.88
CA PRO A 110 -5.65 19.54 -9.05
C PRO A 110 -4.55 19.66 -10.13
N GLU A 111 -4.59 20.73 -10.91
CA GLU A 111 -3.62 20.99 -11.98
C GLU A 111 -2.17 21.01 -11.48
N LEU A 112 -1.94 21.54 -10.28
CA LEU A 112 -0.59 21.61 -9.70
C LEU A 112 0.06 20.25 -9.53
N ILE A 113 -0.73 19.20 -9.34
CA ILE A 113 -0.23 17.83 -9.18
C ILE A 113 0.10 17.22 -10.54
N LEU A 114 -0.61 17.63 -11.59
CA LEU A 114 -0.42 17.13 -12.95
C LEU A 114 0.76 17.77 -13.65
N LEU A 115 1.31 18.87 -13.11
CA LEU A 115 2.47 19.55 -13.68
C LEU A 115 3.73 18.74 -13.39
N PRO A 116 4.64 18.60 -14.39
CA PRO A 116 5.94 17.98 -14.16
C PRO A 116 6.76 18.80 -13.17
N SER A 117 7.34 18.09 -12.19
CA SER A 117 8.19 18.73 -11.19
C SER A 117 9.57 19.06 -11.75
#